data_fa23de8667c206831928feb6c02ff348
#
_entry.id   fa23de8667c206831928feb6c02ff348
#
_cell.length_a   1.000
_cell.length_b   1.000
_cell.length_c   1.000
_cell.angle_alpha   90.00
_cell.angle_beta   90.00
_cell.angle_gamma   90.00
#
_symmetry.space_group_name_H-M   'P 1'
#
loop_
_entity.id
_entity.type
_entity.pdbx_description
1 polymer ?
#
loop_
_entity_poly.entity_id
_entity_poly.type
_entity_poly.pdbx_seq_one_letter_code
_entity_poly.pdbx_strand_id
1 'polypeptide(L)'
;MRNVAAASGKRLLPDRRFGPVRRERAAGGAQRVAGVSFIEVLVALVIISVGLLGIAKMQALAISSTRTAGVRSLIAVEAASLAASMQANPIYWAQVAGATTTFTASVNGATVASSDASMATSNTNCAATSCVGASPQATGAPMAAYDLSQWGLALQGVVPSATGTVACSGSPVTCIIGVTWQETYTGMNAATQLTTAAQTATQYYDLVVQP
;
A
#
# COMPACT_ATOMS: atom_id res chain seq x y z
N MET A 1 -0.92 -13.04 -55.22
CA MET A 1 -0.07 -13.20 -56.43
C MET A 1 1.18 -12.34 -56.25
N ARG A 2 2.30 -12.95 -55.87
CA ARG A 2 3.68 -12.57 -56.22
C ARG A 2 4.60 -13.60 -55.59
N ASN A 3 5.08 -14.51 -56.44
CA ASN A 3 6.12 -15.47 -56.18
C ASN A 3 7.46 -14.73 -55.99
N VAL A 4 8.24 -15.10 -54.97
CA VAL A 4 9.67 -14.81 -54.94
C VAL A 4 10.43 -16.11 -54.78
N ALA A 5 11.24 -16.37 -55.79
CA ALA A 5 12.00 -17.58 -56.03
C ALA A 5 13.13 -17.81 -55.04
N ALA A 6 13.35 -19.10 -54.76
CA ALA A 6 14.51 -19.59 -54.00
C ALA A 6 15.80 -19.51 -54.86
N ALA A 7 16.84 -18.84 -54.35
CA ALA A 7 18.19 -18.92 -54.88
C ALA A 7 19.01 -19.92 -54.02
N SER A 8 19.24 -21.08 -54.64
CA SER A 8 20.14 -22.13 -54.13
C SER A 8 21.60 -21.75 -54.37
N GLY A 9 22.30 -21.28 -53.38
CA GLY A 9 23.75 -21.01 -53.38
C GLY A 9 24.53 -22.18 -52.81
N LYS A 10 25.05 -23.08 -53.66
CA LYS A 10 26.09 -24.10 -53.30
C LYS A 10 27.35 -23.39 -52.85
N ARG A 11 27.68 -23.42 -51.56
CA ARG A 11 29.00 -23.08 -51.06
C ARG A 11 29.90 -24.32 -51.14
N LEU A 12 30.92 -24.23 -51.98
CA LEU A 12 32.05 -25.14 -52.01
C LEU A 12 32.84 -25.03 -50.70
N LEU A 13 33.02 -26.15 -50.01
CA LEU A 13 33.88 -26.26 -48.83
C LEU A 13 35.32 -26.27 -49.28
N PRO A 14 36.21 -25.50 -48.64
CA PRO A 14 37.65 -25.63 -48.93
C PRO A 14 38.23 -26.87 -48.23
N ASP A 15 38.95 -27.64 -49.00
CA ASP A 15 39.74 -28.80 -48.62
C ASP A 15 40.73 -28.44 -47.50
N ARG A 16 40.48 -28.85 -46.28
CA ARG A 16 41.41 -28.72 -45.15
C ARG A 16 42.38 -29.91 -45.17
N ARG A 17 43.55 -29.72 -45.74
CA ARG A 17 44.68 -30.62 -45.56
C ARG A 17 45.03 -30.71 -44.07
N PHE A 18 44.87 -31.90 -43.50
CA PHE A 18 45.34 -32.23 -42.18
C PHE A 18 46.89 -32.22 -42.16
N GLY A 19 47.47 -31.17 -41.60
CA GLY A 19 48.86 -31.16 -41.20
C GLY A 19 49.15 -32.08 -40.01
N PRO A 20 50.34 -32.58 -39.85
CA PRO A 20 50.66 -33.49 -38.74
C PRO A 20 50.50 -32.79 -37.40
N VAL A 21 49.69 -33.35 -36.55
CA VAL A 21 49.45 -32.91 -35.15
C VAL A 21 50.77 -33.05 -34.40
N ARG A 22 51.46 -31.93 -34.22
CA ARG A 22 52.63 -31.84 -33.34
C ARG A 22 52.10 -32.03 -31.91
N ARG A 23 52.31 -33.19 -31.32
CA ARG A 23 52.11 -33.43 -29.90
C ARG A 23 53.08 -32.55 -29.12
N GLU A 24 52.66 -31.37 -28.75
CA GLU A 24 53.29 -30.68 -27.66
C GLU A 24 53.10 -31.48 -26.39
N ARG A 25 54.18 -32.03 -25.87
CA ARG A 25 54.23 -32.59 -24.54
C ARG A 25 53.89 -31.44 -23.58
N ALA A 26 52.66 -31.36 -23.12
CA ALA A 26 52.30 -30.54 -21.99
C ALA A 26 53.20 -30.99 -20.84
N ALA A 27 54.21 -30.18 -20.51
CA ALA A 27 54.95 -30.31 -19.28
C ALA A 27 53.90 -30.14 -18.17
N GLY A 28 53.49 -31.26 -17.60
CA GLY A 28 52.61 -31.30 -16.45
C GLY A 28 53.30 -30.66 -15.26
N GLY A 29 53.24 -29.35 -15.19
CA GLY A 29 53.51 -28.62 -13.97
C GLY A 29 52.53 -29.13 -12.93
N ALA A 30 52.99 -29.92 -11.99
CA ALA A 30 52.21 -30.30 -10.80
C ALA A 30 51.77 -28.98 -10.14
N GLN A 31 50.53 -28.55 -10.40
CA GLN A 31 49.91 -27.44 -9.66
C GLN A 31 49.94 -27.86 -8.18
N ARG A 32 50.84 -27.23 -7.43
CA ARG A 32 50.84 -27.37 -5.99
C ARG A 32 49.47 -26.86 -5.52
N VAL A 33 48.62 -27.75 -5.11
CA VAL A 33 47.36 -27.41 -4.40
C VAL A 33 47.84 -26.77 -3.10
N ALA A 34 47.85 -25.41 -3.06
CA ALA A 34 48.13 -24.69 -1.84
C ALA A 34 46.97 -24.99 -0.88
N GLY A 35 47.22 -25.64 0.22
CA GLY A 35 46.26 -25.86 1.28
C GLY A 35 45.84 -24.53 1.86
N VAL A 36 44.53 -24.31 2.02
CA VAL A 36 43.96 -23.12 2.66
C VAL A 36 44.36 -23.13 4.14
N SER A 37 44.88 -21.98 4.62
CA SER A 37 45.24 -21.81 6.03
C SER A 37 43.99 -21.77 6.90
N PHE A 38 43.97 -22.39 8.06
CA PHE A 38 42.87 -22.35 9.01
C PHE A 38 42.51 -20.88 9.40
N ILE A 39 43.51 -20.01 9.51
CA ILE A 39 43.29 -18.59 9.81
C ILE A 39 42.58 -17.85 8.65
N GLU A 40 42.84 -18.23 7.41
CA GLU A 40 42.20 -17.65 6.24
C GLU A 40 40.70 -17.96 6.21
N VAL A 41 40.32 -19.20 6.56
CA VAL A 41 38.90 -19.59 6.70
C VAL A 41 38.24 -18.84 7.83
N LEU A 42 38.90 -18.67 8.96
CA LEU A 42 38.34 -17.90 10.09
C LEU A 42 38.11 -16.44 9.72
N VAL A 43 39.07 -15.79 9.08
CA VAL A 43 38.92 -14.41 8.63
C VAL A 43 37.82 -14.27 7.60
N ALA A 44 37.74 -15.19 6.63
CA ALA A 44 36.68 -15.21 5.63
C ALA A 44 35.30 -15.35 6.28
N LEU A 45 35.12 -16.22 7.25
CA LEU A 45 33.85 -16.40 7.98
C LEU A 45 33.45 -15.13 8.76
N VAL A 46 34.42 -14.46 9.38
CA VAL A 46 34.14 -13.20 10.09
C VAL A 46 33.67 -12.11 9.11
N ILE A 47 34.35 -11.96 7.97
CA ILE A 47 33.97 -10.94 6.97
C ILE A 47 32.58 -11.24 6.40
N ILE A 48 32.30 -12.51 6.05
CA ILE A 48 30.98 -12.91 5.56
C ILE A 48 29.89 -12.64 6.62
N SER A 49 30.15 -12.99 7.88
CA SER A 49 29.20 -12.78 8.97
C SER A 49 28.83 -11.31 9.16
N VAL A 50 29.82 -10.41 9.14
CA VAL A 50 29.60 -8.96 9.24
C VAL A 50 28.87 -8.45 8.01
N GLY A 51 29.21 -8.94 6.82
CA GLY A 51 28.53 -8.59 5.57
C GLY A 51 27.04 -8.99 5.57
N LEU A 52 26.73 -10.21 6.03
CA LEU A 52 25.36 -10.72 6.12
C LEU A 52 24.52 -9.92 7.14
N LEU A 53 25.09 -9.54 8.28
CA LEU A 53 24.40 -8.68 9.26
C LEU A 53 24.05 -7.31 8.68
N GLY A 54 24.92 -6.73 7.86
CA GLY A 54 24.63 -5.48 7.15
C GLY A 54 23.47 -5.61 6.17
N ILE A 55 23.45 -6.66 5.38
CA ILE A 55 22.36 -6.94 4.41
C ILE A 55 21.04 -7.20 5.16
N ALA A 56 21.06 -7.99 6.23
CA ALA A 56 19.87 -8.28 7.02
C ALA A 56 19.21 -7.01 7.58
N LYS A 57 20.01 -6.04 8.05
CA LYS A 57 19.50 -4.75 8.51
C LYS A 57 18.85 -3.94 7.37
N MET A 58 19.44 -3.90 6.19
CA MET A 58 18.86 -3.22 5.03
C MET A 58 17.53 -3.85 4.61
N GLN A 59 17.45 -5.17 4.60
CA GLN A 59 16.21 -5.88 4.27
C GLN A 59 15.09 -5.59 5.27
N ALA A 60 15.39 -5.56 6.57
CA ALA A 60 14.41 -5.22 7.59
C ALA A 60 13.83 -3.80 7.40
N LEU A 61 14.69 -2.81 7.08
CA LEU A 61 14.25 -1.44 6.78
C LEU A 61 13.41 -1.38 5.49
N ALA A 62 13.80 -2.10 4.45
CA ALA A 62 13.04 -2.15 3.20
C ALA A 62 11.65 -2.73 3.40
N ILE A 63 11.50 -3.82 4.16
CA ILE A 63 10.21 -4.41 4.48
C ILE A 63 9.35 -3.44 5.30
N SER A 64 9.93 -2.76 6.29
CA SER A 64 9.22 -1.76 7.09
C SER A 64 8.68 -0.63 6.23
N SER A 65 9.49 -0.05 5.34
CA SER A 65 9.06 1.03 4.45
C SER A 65 7.98 0.59 3.46
N THR A 66 8.06 -0.63 2.94
CA THR A 66 7.03 -1.20 2.05
C THR A 66 5.70 -1.38 2.78
N ARG A 67 5.72 -1.83 4.04
CA ARG A 67 4.50 -1.96 4.85
C ARG A 67 3.84 -0.61 5.08
N THR A 68 4.61 0.40 5.45
CA THR A 68 4.10 1.77 5.65
C THR A 68 3.48 2.33 4.37
N ALA A 69 4.15 2.19 3.22
CA ALA A 69 3.61 2.62 1.93
C ALA A 69 2.33 1.84 1.56
N GLY A 70 2.27 0.53 1.85
CA GLY A 70 1.11 -0.31 1.65
C GLY A 70 -0.10 0.16 2.47
N VAL A 71 0.08 0.45 3.76
CA VAL A 71 -0.98 0.97 4.63
C VAL A 71 -1.53 2.30 4.10
N ARG A 72 -0.67 3.23 3.73
CA ARG A 72 -1.08 4.53 3.18
C ARG A 72 -1.89 4.39 1.89
N SER A 73 -1.49 3.47 1.00
CA SER A 73 -2.24 3.20 -0.22
C SER A 73 -3.62 2.60 0.04
N LEU A 74 -3.74 1.70 1.02
CA LEU A 74 -5.02 1.12 1.42
C LEU A 74 -5.95 2.17 2.03
N ILE A 75 -5.43 3.07 2.88
CA ILE A 75 -6.21 4.19 3.44
C ILE A 75 -6.75 5.10 2.32
N ALA A 76 -5.93 5.40 1.31
CA ALA A 76 -6.39 6.19 0.17
C ALA A 76 -7.51 5.48 -0.62
N VAL A 77 -7.44 4.16 -0.76
CA VAL A 77 -8.50 3.36 -1.40
C VAL A 77 -9.77 3.37 -0.55
N GLU A 78 -9.66 3.24 0.77
CA GLU A 78 -10.81 3.33 1.67
C GLU A 78 -11.46 4.71 1.64
N ALA A 79 -10.68 5.78 1.64
CA ALA A 79 -11.22 7.13 1.49
C ALA A 79 -11.94 7.33 0.14
N ALA A 80 -11.40 6.76 -0.94
CA ALA A 80 -12.04 6.78 -2.26
C ALA A 80 -13.32 5.93 -2.29
N SER A 81 -13.39 4.82 -1.54
CA SER A 81 -14.61 4.01 -1.43
C SER A 81 -15.73 4.78 -0.75
N LEU A 82 -15.44 5.52 0.33
CA LEU A 82 -16.42 6.40 0.95
C LEU A 82 -16.86 7.53 0.00
N ALA A 83 -15.93 8.15 -0.73
CA ALA A 83 -16.29 9.17 -1.72
C ALA A 83 -17.25 8.62 -2.78
N ALA A 84 -17.04 7.39 -3.24
CA ALA A 84 -17.96 6.72 -4.18
C ALA A 84 -19.34 6.45 -3.57
N SER A 85 -19.42 6.03 -2.29
CA SER A 85 -20.71 5.84 -1.61
C SER A 85 -21.44 7.18 -1.40
N MET A 86 -20.72 8.27 -1.11
CA MET A 86 -21.29 9.61 -1.02
C MET A 86 -21.89 10.05 -2.36
N GLN A 87 -21.20 9.81 -3.46
CA GLN A 87 -21.70 10.09 -4.81
C GLN A 87 -22.88 9.21 -5.22
N ALA A 88 -22.99 8.01 -4.65
CA ALA A 88 -24.15 7.12 -4.87
C ALA A 88 -25.41 7.58 -4.11
N ASN A 89 -25.26 8.45 -3.10
CA ASN A 89 -26.38 9.00 -2.31
C ASN A 89 -26.41 10.55 -2.36
N PRO A 90 -26.49 11.18 -3.55
CA PRO A 90 -26.41 12.62 -3.72
C PRO A 90 -27.62 13.34 -3.08
N ILE A 91 -28.77 12.68 -2.93
CA ILE A 91 -29.96 13.24 -2.30
C ILE A 91 -29.67 13.68 -0.87
N TYR A 92 -28.87 12.92 -0.14
CA TYR A 92 -28.45 13.28 1.20
C TYR A 92 -27.22 14.20 1.18
N TRP A 93 -26.14 13.76 0.56
CA TRP A 93 -24.85 14.43 0.68
C TRP A 93 -24.79 15.80 0.00
N ALA A 94 -25.54 16.02 -1.08
CA ALA A 94 -25.61 17.33 -1.74
C ALA A 94 -26.42 18.39 -0.94
N GLN A 95 -27.13 17.96 0.10
CA GLN A 95 -27.99 18.83 0.91
C GLN A 95 -27.60 18.88 2.40
N VAL A 96 -26.61 18.06 2.81
CA VAL A 96 -26.21 17.91 4.22
C VAL A 96 -25.57 19.20 4.79
N ALA A 97 -25.07 20.05 3.94
CA ALA A 97 -24.50 21.35 4.28
C ALA A 97 -25.06 22.42 3.35
N GLY A 98 -24.82 23.68 3.68
CA GLY A 98 -25.24 24.82 2.88
C GLY A 98 -24.25 25.97 2.99
N ALA A 99 -24.61 27.12 2.44
CA ALA A 99 -23.74 28.33 2.43
C ALA A 99 -23.34 28.76 3.86
N THR A 100 -24.20 28.52 4.86
CA THR A 100 -24.02 28.97 6.25
C THR A 100 -24.02 27.80 7.25
N THR A 101 -24.32 26.60 6.80
CA THR A 101 -24.37 25.38 7.64
C THR A 101 -23.26 24.42 7.28
N THR A 102 -22.59 23.90 8.28
CA THR A 102 -21.55 22.90 8.12
C THR A 102 -22.02 21.57 8.67
N PHE A 103 -21.65 20.49 8.01
CA PHE A 103 -21.84 19.13 8.50
C PHE A 103 -20.51 18.57 8.97
N THR A 104 -20.53 17.86 10.09
CA THR A 104 -19.36 17.11 10.59
C THR A 104 -19.79 15.74 11.07
N ALA A 105 -19.01 14.73 10.74
CA ALA A 105 -19.13 13.40 11.30
C ALA A 105 -17.75 12.87 11.69
N SER A 106 -17.70 12.08 12.76
CA SER A 106 -16.53 11.31 13.17
C SER A 106 -16.89 9.82 13.25
N VAL A 107 -15.95 8.99 12.85
CA VAL A 107 -16.14 7.54 12.72
C VAL A 107 -15.00 6.83 13.43
N ASN A 108 -15.37 5.92 14.34
CA ASN A 108 -14.44 5.06 15.05
C ASN A 108 -15.00 3.63 15.06
N GLY A 109 -14.50 2.76 14.19
CA GLY A 109 -15.10 1.48 13.88
C GLY A 109 -16.56 1.63 13.45
N ALA A 110 -17.46 0.86 14.02
CA ALA A 110 -18.89 0.96 13.74
C ALA A 110 -19.57 2.22 14.31
N THR A 111 -18.90 2.95 15.21
CA THR A 111 -19.49 4.11 15.88
C THR A 111 -19.39 5.34 15.00
N VAL A 112 -20.54 5.94 14.70
CA VAL A 112 -20.66 7.19 13.95
C VAL A 112 -21.25 8.26 14.87
N ALA A 113 -20.53 9.36 15.04
CA ALA A 113 -21.04 10.57 15.69
C ALA A 113 -21.17 11.67 14.64
N SER A 114 -22.33 12.30 14.55
CA SER A 114 -22.64 13.27 13.51
C SER A 114 -23.31 14.52 14.10
N SER A 115 -23.09 15.67 13.48
CA SER A 115 -23.84 16.91 13.75
C SER A 115 -25.30 16.84 13.29
N ASP A 116 -25.61 15.91 12.38
CA ASP A 116 -26.98 15.66 11.93
C ASP A 116 -27.63 14.58 12.80
N ALA A 117 -28.65 14.98 13.56
CA ALA A 117 -29.40 14.10 14.43
C ALA A 117 -30.10 12.94 13.69
N SER A 118 -30.38 13.10 12.40
CA SER A 118 -31.01 12.07 11.59
C SER A 118 -30.08 10.86 11.34
N MET A 119 -28.76 11.07 11.45
CA MET A 119 -27.77 9.99 11.41
C MET A 119 -27.50 9.35 12.76
N ALA A 120 -27.91 9.98 13.87
CA ALA A 120 -27.61 9.51 15.24
C ALA A 120 -28.27 8.17 15.60
N THR A 121 -29.30 7.76 14.87
CA THR A 121 -29.87 6.42 14.94
C THR A 121 -29.15 5.55 13.92
N SER A 122 -27.87 5.24 14.19
CA SER A 122 -27.08 4.35 13.35
C SER A 122 -27.79 3.01 13.17
N ASN A 123 -28.48 2.85 12.05
CA ASN A 123 -28.97 1.55 11.62
C ASN A 123 -27.74 0.77 11.12
N THR A 124 -27.11 0.03 12.03
CA THR A 124 -26.09 -0.95 11.72
C THR A 124 -26.60 -2.06 10.79
N ASN A 125 -27.89 -2.02 10.47
CA ASN A 125 -28.55 -3.02 9.66
C ASN A 125 -29.47 -2.35 8.63
N CYS A 126 -28.91 -1.98 7.47
CA CYS A 126 -29.66 -1.62 6.27
C CYS A 126 -30.27 -2.88 5.60
N ALA A 127 -30.90 -3.77 6.38
CA ALA A 127 -31.69 -4.84 5.80
C ALA A 127 -32.88 -4.23 5.04
N ALA A 128 -32.87 -4.42 3.76
CA ALA A 128 -33.82 -4.18 2.66
C ALA A 128 -34.96 -3.16 2.79
N THR A 129 -35.45 -2.83 4.00
CA THR A 129 -36.56 -1.90 4.22
C THR A 129 -36.26 -0.77 5.20
N SER A 130 -35.22 -0.90 6.04
CA SER A 130 -34.93 0.08 7.10
C SER A 130 -34.22 1.34 6.60
N CYS A 131 -33.53 1.25 5.44
CA CYS A 131 -32.87 2.39 4.82
C CYS A 131 -33.73 3.06 3.74
N VAL A 132 -34.89 2.49 3.41
CA VAL A 132 -35.84 3.01 2.43
C VAL A 132 -37.03 3.62 3.21
N GLY A 133 -36.93 4.85 3.65
CA GLY A 133 -38.00 5.55 4.33
C GLY A 133 -39.02 6.20 3.37
N ALA A 134 -40.10 6.69 3.96
CA ALA A 134 -41.21 7.30 3.21
C ALA A 134 -40.93 8.67 2.62
N SER A 135 -39.75 9.26 2.88
CA SER A 135 -39.33 10.57 2.38
C SER A 135 -37.92 10.47 1.79
N PRO A 136 -37.63 11.08 0.62
CA PRO A 136 -36.31 11.05 0.00
C PRO A 136 -35.17 11.53 0.92
N GLN A 137 -35.39 12.57 1.73
CA GLN A 137 -34.39 13.06 2.69
C GLN A 137 -34.24 12.14 3.89
N ALA A 138 -35.33 11.49 4.37
CA ALA A 138 -35.27 10.53 5.45
C ALA A 138 -34.60 9.21 5.04
N THR A 139 -34.66 8.85 3.74
CA THR A 139 -34.02 7.65 3.20
C THR A 139 -32.53 7.79 3.04
N GLY A 140 -32.03 8.99 2.73
CA GLY A 140 -30.61 9.24 2.51
C GLY A 140 -29.77 9.16 3.78
N ALA A 141 -30.26 9.69 4.92
CA ALA A 141 -29.52 9.75 6.17
C ALA A 141 -29.21 8.38 6.79
N PRO A 142 -30.15 7.43 6.90
CA PRO A 142 -29.85 6.09 7.41
C PRO A 142 -28.86 5.32 6.54
N MET A 143 -28.94 5.49 5.21
CA MET A 143 -27.98 4.89 4.28
C MET A 143 -26.57 5.48 4.48
N ALA A 144 -26.48 6.81 4.60
CA ALA A 144 -25.21 7.48 4.86
C ALA A 144 -24.61 7.07 6.21
N ALA A 145 -25.42 6.89 7.26
CA ALA A 145 -24.97 6.40 8.56
C ALA A 145 -24.44 4.96 8.47
N TYR A 146 -25.14 4.11 7.72
CA TYR A 146 -24.70 2.74 7.45
C TYR A 146 -23.37 2.72 6.68
N ASP A 147 -23.25 3.48 5.59
CA ASP A 147 -22.05 3.57 4.79
C ASP A 147 -20.85 4.04 5.64
N LEU A 148 -21.04 5.06 6.47
CA LEU A 148 -20.01 5.54 7.40
C LEU A 148 -19.61 4.45 8.42
N SER A 149 -20.57 3.70 8.96
CA SER A 149 -20.27 2.64 9.92
C SER A 149 -19.49 1.49 9.28
N GLN A 150 -19.86 1.07 8.06
CA GLN A 150 -19.14 0.03 7.33
C GLN A 150 -17.73 0.49 6.92
N TRP A 151 -17.62 1.74 6.47
CA TRP A 151 -16.33 2.35 6.17
C TRP A 151 -15.41 2.42 7.39
N GLY A 152 -15.94 2.80 8.56
CA GLY A 152 -15.16 2.82 9.79
C GLY A 152 -14.66 1.44 10.23
N LEU A 153 -15.49 0.39 10.03
CA LEU A 153 -15.06 -1.00 10.25
C LEU A 153 -13.97 -1.41 9.26
N ALA A 154 -14.10 -1.03 7.98
CA ALA A 154 -13.09 -1.30 6.96
C ALA A 154 -11.76 -0.61 7.28
N LEU A 155 -11.78 0.67 7.69
CA LEU A 155 -10.60 1.40 8.15
C LEU A 155 -9.87 0.69 9.30
N GLN A 156 -10.61 0.23 10.31
CA GLN A 156 -10.02 -0.51 11.44
C GLN A 156 -9.50 -1.89 11.03
N GLY A 157 -10.06 -2.48 9.98
CA GLY A 157 -9.52 -3.69 9.35
C GLY A 157 -8.15 -3.46 8.72
N VAL A 158 -7.88 -2.25 8.21
CA VAL A 158 -6.57 -1.86 7.67
C VAL A 158 -5.61 -1.46 8.80
N VAL A 159 -6.06 -0.56 9.69
CA VAL A 159 -5.28 -0.06 10.84
C VAL A 159 -6.20 0.07 12.06
N PRO A 160 -6.00 -0.72 13.12
CA PRO A 160 -6.87 -0.72 14.30
C PRO A 160 -6.97 0.64 15.01
N SER A 161 -5.98 1.53 14.86
CA SER A 161 -5.98 2.87 15.43
C SER A 161 -6.57 3.94 14.51
N ALA A 162 -7.09 3.56 13.33
CA ALA A 162 -7.61 4.51 12.37
C ALA A 162 -8.97 5.07 12.83
N THR A 163 -9.11 6.37 12.66
CA THR A 163 -10.36 7.11 12.85
C THR A 163 -10.65 7.94 11.61
N GLY A 164 -11.92 8.03 11.25
CA GLY A 164 -12.39 8.79 10.10
C GLY A 164 -13.11 10.07 10.51
N THR A 165 -13.07 11.07 9.68
CA THR A 165 -13.85 12.30 9.78
C THR A 165 -14.41 12.68 8.43
N VAL A 166 -15.61 13.27 8.43
CA VAL A 166 -16.21 13.87 7.24
C VAL A 166 -16.66 15.27 7.62
N ALA A 167 -16.22 16.25 6.88
CA ALA A 167 -16.60 17.64 7.05
C ALA A 167 -17.09 18.20 5.73
N CYS A 168 -18.36 18.62 5.66
CA CYS A 168 -18.96 19.18 4.46
C CYS A 168 -19.38 20.63 4.67
N SER A 169 -19.21 21.47 3.64
CA SER A 169 -19.58 22.90 3.67
C SER A 169 -19.78 23.42 2.26
N GLY A 170 -20.38 24.62 2.18
CA GLY A 170 -20.50 25.37 0.94
C GLY A 170 -21.74 25.06 0.11
N SER A 171 -21.87 25.82 -1.00
CA SER A 171 -22.92 25.64 -2.01
C SER A 171 -22.31 25.97 -3.38
N PRO A 172 -22.01 24.97 -4.23
CA PRO A 172 -22.29 23.53 -4.05
C PRO A 172 -21.53 22.91 -2.87
N VAL A 173 -22.09 21.85 -2.29
CA VAL A 173 -21.51 21.17 -1.14
C VAL A 173 -20.19 20.51 -1.53
N THR A 174 -19.16 20.78 -0.74
CA THR A 174 -17.84 20.13 -0.85
C THR A 174 -17.54 19.46 0.48
N CYS A 175 -17.14 18.21 0.45
CA CYS A 175 -16.81 17.44 1.63
C CYS A 175 -15.32 17.10 1.65
N ILE A 176 -14.74 17.08 2.85
CA ILE A 176 -13.40 16.60 3.12
C ILE A 176 -13.55 15.32 3.93
N ILE A 177 -13.03 14.24 3.41
CA ILE A 177 -12.92 12.95 4.08
C ILE A 177 -11.52 12.89 4.67
N GLY A 178 -11.41 12.92 5.99
CA GLY A 178 -10.15 12.83 6.73
C GLY A 178 -9.99 11.46 7.36
N VAL A 179 -8.79 10.90 7.30
CA VAL A 179 -8.41 9.69 8.02
C VAL A 179 -7.16 9.96 8.85
N THR A 180 -7.21 9.60 10.12
CA THR A 180 -6.10 9.77 11.06
C THR A 180 -5.72 8.41 11.63
N TRP A 181 -4.43 8.09 11.67
CA TRP A 181 -3.92 6.83 12.23
C TRP A 181 -2.55 7.00 12.85
N GLN A 182 -2.09 5.98 13.56
CA GLN A 182 -0.74 5.95 14.15
C GLN A 182 0.18 5.02 13.35
N GLU A 183 1.34 5.54 12.95
CA GLU A 183 2.41 4.75 12.35
C GLU A 183 3.53 4.52 13.35
N THR A 184 4.05 3.29 13.36
CA THR A 184 5.21 2.93 14.17
C THR A 184 6.47 3.02 13.31
N TYR A 185 7.46 3.76 13.75
CA TYR A 185 8.77 3.87 13.10
C TYR A 185 9.79 2.96 13.76
N THR A 186 10.59 2.31 12.94
CA THR A 186 11.79 1.62 13.42
C THR A 186 12.90 2.64 13.58
N GLY A 187 13.28 2.96 14.82
CA GLY A 187 14.36 3.90 15.12
C GLY A 187 15.68 3.42 14.49
N MET A 188 16.35 4.31 13.77
CA MET A 188 17.61 4.00 13.08
C MET A 188 18.83 4.07 14.01
N ASN A 189 18.70 4.71 15.16
CA ASN A 189 19.78 4.87 16.14
C ASN A 189 19.34 4.48 17.55
N ALA A 190 20.30 4.20 18.42
CA ALA A 190 20.04 3.78 19.81
C ALA A 190 19.25 4.83 20.61
N ALA A 191 19.42 6.12 20.35
CA ALA A 191 18.73 7.19 21.05
C ALA A 191 17.23 7.22 20.73
N THR A 192 16.83 6.93 19.48
CA THR A 192 15.43 6.86 19.08
C THR A 192 14.75 5.54 19.43
N GLN A 193 15.51 4.49 19.74
CA GLN A 193 14.96 3.20 20.20
C GLN A 193 14.60 3.18 21.68
N LEU A 194 15.14 4.11 22.47
CA LEU A 194 14.98 4.13 23.94
C LEU A 194 13.65 4.73 24.42
N THR A 195 12.91 5.44 23.56
CA THR A 195 11.64 6.07 23.94
C THR A 195 10.49 5.55 23.06
N THR A 196 9.52 4.90 23.68
CA THR A 196 8.33 4.37 22.98
C THR A 196 7.55 5.48 22.24
N ALA A 197 7.52 6.68 22.79
CA ALA A 197 6.89 7.85 22.19
C ALA A 197 7.56 8.34 20.89
N ALA A 198 8.86 8.08 20.71
CA ALA A 198 9.59 8.45 19.52
C ALA A 198 9.41 7.45 18.35
N GLN A 199 8.71 6.34 18.57
CA GLN A 199 8.49 5.28 17.59
C GLN A 199 7.11 5.34 16.94
N THR A 200 6.22 6.20 17.43
CA THR A 200 4.88 6.39 16.88
C THR A 200 4.68 7.82 16.44
N ALA A 201 4.08 8.02 15.26
CA ALA A 201 3.63 9.33 14.81
C ALA A 201 2.22 9.23 14.24
N THR A 202 1.42 10.24 14.58
CA THR A 202 0.10 10.39 13.99
C THR A 202 0.24 10.85 12.55
N GLN A 203 -0.40 10.13 11.64
CA GLN A 203 -0.49 10.45 10.23
C GLN A 203 -1.93 10.82 9.89
N TYR A 204 -2.10 11.56 8.83
CA TYR A 204 -3.41 11.95 8.32
C TYR A 204 -3.41 11.94 6.80
N TYR A 205 -4.58 11.68 6.24
CA TYR A 205 -4.87 11.70 4.82
C TYR A 205 -6.21 12.40 4.62
N ASP A 206 -6.26 13.35 3.70
CA ASP A 206 -7.47 14.08 3.37
C ASP A 206 -7.80 13.92 1.89
N LEU A 207 -9.07 13.64 1.60
CA LEU A 207 -9.63 13.56 0.26
C LEU A 207 -10.80 14.52 0.13
N VAL A 208 -10.74 15.40 -0.87
CA VAL A 208 -11.83 16.31 -1.19
C VAL A 208 -12.77 15.65 -2.19
N VAL A 209 -14.07 15.67 -1.89
CA VAL A 209 -15.12 15.14 -2.76
C VAL A 209 -16.26 16.14 -2.89
N GLN A 210 -16.85 16.20 -4.07
CA GLN A 210 -18.12 16.88 -4.33
C GLN A 210 -19.15 15.79 -4.62
N PRO A 211 -20.12 15.58 -3.74
CA PRO A 211 -21.14 14.54 -3.89
C PRO A 211 -22.15 14.80 -4.98
#